data_4efe2537f0851721865e51fbbb4b8569
#
_entry.id   4efe2537f0851721865e51fbbb4b8569
#
_cell.length_a   1.000
_cell.length_b   1.000
_cell.length_c   1.000
_cell.angle_alpha   90.00
_cell.angle_beta   90.00
_cell.angle_gamma   90.00
#
_symmetry.space_group_name_H-M   'P 1'
#
loop_
_entity.id
_entity.type
_entity.pdbx_description
1 polymer ?
#
loop_
_entity_poly.entity_id
_entity_poly.type
_entity_poly.pdbx_seq_one_letter_code
_entity_poly.pdbx_strand_id
1 'polypeptide(L)'
;MTETTERTGIHLTRALKSRHIFMLSLGGVIGTGLFMGSGVTINQGGPVGAILAYLVAGFLMYLVMVCLGELSVQMPVSGSFQTHATKFIGPATGFMIGWVYWMSWATTVGLEFTAAGMLMTRWFPSVPIWYWSALFVVVLFGLNALATRAFGEAEYWFSGIKVAAILGFIVVGVLVIFGAIPLTSGAPAPMMNNLIGDALFPNGLSAVFAVMMTVVYAFQGCEIMGVAAGETDQPEKSIPRAVRNVVFRVLIFYVLAIIVLSAIVPWQQAGLMESPFVQVFDMVGIPYAADLMNFVILTAILSVGNSGLYASTRILWAMSKTGMAPKSLSPLSKRGVPLRALSITLCFALVSLMTSFVAADTLFMVLMAVSGMSGTVTWIVIALAQYKFRKAYLRDGGKLEDLKYRAPWFPVLPLVCIALCCSLFVFLALDETQRPSLYWGFGFIALCYGAYFVLHRKRQGVLAPILPSA
;
A
#
# COMPACT_ATOMS: atom_id res chain seq x y z
N MET A 1 40.02 -25.26 -22.05
CA MET A 1 40.01 -25.50 -20.58
C MET A 1 40.36 -24.21 -19.91
N THR A 2 39.38 -23.48 -19.48
CA THR A 2 39.44 -22.45 -18.43
C THR A 2 38.02 -22.31 -17.92
N GLU A 3 37.69 -23.15 -16.92
CA GLU A 3 36.49 -23.00 -16.10
C GLU A 3 36.63 -21.74 -15.28
N THR A 4 35.90 -20.71 -15.66
CA THR A 4 35.69 -19.55 -14.82
C THR A 4 34.74 -19.94 -13.69
N THR A 5 35.28 -20.05 -12.52
CA THR A 5 34.62 -20.20 -11.22
C THR A 5 33.45 -19.20 -11.10
N GLU A 6 32.24 -19.66 -11.35
CA GLU A 6 31.02 -18.97 -10.91
C GLU A 6 31.07 -18.90 -9.38
N ARG A 7 31.37 -17.70 -8.87
CA ARG A 7 31.18 -17.40 -7.45
C ARG A 7 29.70 -17.63 -7.16
N THR A 8 29.39 -18.60 -6.32
CA THR A 8 28.07 -18.88 -5.77
C THR A 8 27.53 -17.68 -5.01
N GLY A 9 27.01 -16.71 -5.75
CA GLY A 9 26.26 -15.60 -5.18
C GLY A 9 24.91 -16.13 -4.73
N ILE A 10 24.61 -16.09 -3.43
CA ILE A 10 23.28 -16.38 -2.91
C ILE A 10 22.34 -15.31 -3.48
N HIS A 11 21.43 -15.73 -4.36
CA HIS A 11 20.40 -14.89 -4.98
C HIS A 11 19.08 -15.07 -4.24
N LEU A 12 18.17 -14.06 -4.37
CA LEU A 12 16.80 -14.23 -3.93
C LEU A 12 16.17 -15.38 -4.71
N THR A 13 15.45 -16.26 -4.02
CA THR A 13 14.83 -17.45 -4.64
C THR A 13 13.49 -17.09 -5.25
N ARG A 14 13.21 -17.56 -6.48
CA ARG A 14 11.89 -17.46 -7.12
C ARG A 14 10.93 -18.48 -6.49
N ALA A 15 10.40 -18.17 -5.32
CA ALA A 15 9.57 -19.06 -4.52
C ALA A 15 8.08 -18.72 -4.52
N LEU A 16 7.68 -17.55 -5.08
CA LEU A 16 6.30 -17.10 -5.14
C LEU A 16 5.59 -17.66 -6.36
N LYS A 17 4.54 -18.46 -6.11
CA LYS A 17 3.66 -19.01 -7.16
C LYS A 17 2.62 -17.99 -7.60
N SER A 18 2.01 -18.18 -8.77
CA SER A 18 0.94 -17.32 -9.32
C SER A 18 -0.22 -17.11 -8.32
N ARG A 19 -0.59 -18.12 -7.51
CA ARG A 19 -1.63 -17.98 -6.47
C ARG A 19 -1.23 -16.98 -5.37
N HIS A 20 0.06 -16.94 -4.99
CA HIS A 20 0.56 -15.99 -3.99
C HIS A 20 0.49 -14.56 -4.52
N ILE A 21 0.94 -14.34 -5.77
CA ILE A 21 0.86 -13.01 -6.41
C ILE A 21 -0.59 -12.55 -6.56
N PHE A 22 -1.48 -13.46 -6.95
CA PHE A 22 -2.90 -13.16 -7.06
C PHE A 22 -3.48 -12.71 -5.71
N MET A 23 -3.27 -13.48 -4.65
CA MET A 23 -3.79 -13.16 -3.31
C MET A 23 -3.10 -11.94 -2.69
N LEU A 24 -1.79 -11.77 -2.90
CA LEU A 24 -1.06 -10.58 -2.49
C LEU A 24 -1.64 -9.33 -3.17
N SER A 25 -1.97 -9.41 -4.46
CA SER A 25 -2.60 -8.31 -5.18
C SER A 25 -4.04 -8.02 -4.74
N LEU A 26 -4.78 -9.01 -4.24
CA LEU A 26 -6.14 -8.85 -3.72
C LEU A 26 -6.15 -8.31 -2.30
N GLY A 27 -5.44 -8.97 -1.41
CA GLY A 27 -5.53 -8.77 0.03
C GLY A 27 -4.38 -7.98 0.64
N GLY A 28 -3.22 -7.90 -0.02
CA GLY A 28 -2.04 -7.20 0.50
C GLY A 28 -2.23 -5.69 0.70
N VAL A 29 -3.26 -5.12 0.10
CA VAL A 29 -3.62 -3.68 0.18
C VAL A 29 -4.70 -3.42 1.22
N ILE A 30 -5.54 -4.44 1.53
CA ILE A 30 -6.68 -4.30 2.44
C ILE A 30 -6.18 -4.34 3.89
N GLY A 31 -6.14 -3.20 4.56
CA GLY A 31 -5.66 -3.02 5.93
C GLY A 31 -6.29 -1.84 6.62
N THR A 32 -5.53 -1.16 7.46
CA THR A 32 -5.95 0.00 8.27
C THR A 32 -6.61 1.09 7.44
N GLY A 33 -6.12 1.36 6.23
CA GLY A 33 -6.69 2.38 5.34
C GLY A 33 -8.15 2.14 4.99
N LEU A 34 -8.57 0.87 4.75
CA LEU A 34 -9.97 0.54 4.53
C LEU A 34 -10.73 0.36 5.84
N PHE A 35 -10.23 -0.47 6.75
CA PHE A 35 -11.00 -0.89 7.92
C PHE A 35 -11.15 0.19 8.99
N MET A 36 -10.21 1.14 9.09
CA MET A 36 -10.28 2.26 10.05
C MET A 36 -10.39 3.62 9.32
N GLY A 37 -9.57 3.85 8.30
CA GLY A 37 -9.56 5.10 7.53
C GLY A 37 -10.87 5.40 6.81
N SER A 38 -11.70 4.39 6.53
CA SER A 38 -13.03 4.57 5.95
C SER A 38 -13.97 5.36 6.88
N GLY A 39 -13.89 5.16 8.19
CA GLY A 39 -14.67 5.94 9.15
C GLY A 39 -14.37 7.42 9.05
N VAL A 40 -13.10 7.78 9.08
CA VAL A 40 -12.66 9.17 8.89
C VAL A 40 -13.07 9.73 7.53
N THR A 41 -12.93 8.91 6.47
CA THR A 41 -13.30 9.32 5.10
C THR A 41 -14.79 9.63 4.99
N ILE A 42 -15.66 8.78 5.59
CA ILE A 42 -17.11 8.99 5.62
C ILE A 42 -17.47 10.21 6.48
N ASN A 43 -16.83 10.36 7.65
CA ASN A 43 -17.08 11.48 8.55
C ASN A 43 -16.72 12.83 7.91
N GLN A 44 -15.51 12.94 7.35
CA GLN A 44 -15.02 14.20 6.79
C GLN A 44 -15.54 14.46 5.38
N GLY A 45 -15.56 13.47 4.50
CA GLY A 45 -15.98 13.61 3.10
C GLY A 45 -17.48 13.55 2.90
N GLY A 46 -18.22 13.07 3.89
CA GLY A 46 -19.62 12.69 3.75
C GLY A 46 -19.79 11.37 2.96
N PRO A 47 -21.01 10.79 2.96
CA PRO A 47 -21.27 9.49 2.33
C PRO A 47 -20.90 9.43 0.85
N VAL A 48 -21.48 10.34 0.06
CA VAL A 48 -21.25 10.40 -1.41
C VAL A 48 -19.82 10.85 -1.71
N GLY A 49 -19.27 11.77 -0.91
CA GLY A 49 -17.90 12.24 -1.05
C GLY A 49 -16.89 11.10 -0.83
N ALA A 50 -17.10 10.25 0.16
CA ALA A 50 -16.29 9.06 0.39
C ALA A 50 -16.34 8.09 -0.80
N ILE A 51 -17.53 7.79 -1.31
CA ILE A 51 -17.71 6.91 -2.46
C ILE A 51 -16.96 7.43 -3.69
N LEU A 52 -17.09 8.74 -3.98
CA LEU A 52 -16.38 9.38 -5.10
C LEU A 52 -14.86 9.34 -4.91
N ALA A 53 -14.38 9.62 -3.69
CA ALA A 53 -12.95 9.56 -3.39
C ALA A 53 -12.38 8.15 -3.63
N TYR A 54 -13.07 7.10 -3.18
CA TYR A 54 -12.66 5.71 -3.45
C TYR A 54 -12.73 5.32 -4.92
N LEU A 55 -13.70 5.83 -5.68
CA LEU A 55 -13.78 5.61 -7.14
C LEU A 55 -12.60 6.28 -7.87
N VAL A 56 -12.32 7.54 -7.55
CA VAL A 56 -11.22 8.31 -8.20
C VAL A 56 -9.86 7.71 -7.85
N ALA A 57 -9.61 7.43 -6.57
CA ALA A 57 -8.34 6.83 -6.14
C ALA A 57 -8.18 5.39 -6.67
N GLY A 58 -9.26 4.62 -6.75
CA GLY A 58 -9.27 3.29 -7.36
C GLY A 58 -8.97 3.32 -8.86
N PHE A 59 -9.51 4.29 -9.58
CA PHE A 59 -9.18 4.52 -10.99
C PHE A 59 -7.69 4.90 -11.14
N LEU A 60 -7.20 5.82 -10.31
CA LEU A 60 -5.79 6.21 -10.31
C LEU A 60 -4.88 4.99 -10.03
N MET A 61 -5.21 4.18 -9.01
CA MET A 61 -4.50 2.94 -8.72
C MET A 61 -4.47 2.00 -9.93
N TYR A 62 -5.59 1.85 -10.65
CA TYR A 62 -5.63 1.03 -11.87
C TYR A 62 -4.64 1.52 -12.92
N LEU A 63 -4.56 2.85 -13.19
CA LEU A 63 -3.61 3.41 -14.13
C LEU A 63 -2.15 3.11 -13.72
N VAL A 64 -1.84 3.25 -12.44
CA VAL A 64 -0.52 2.91 -11.88
C VAL A 64 -0.19 1.44 -12.08
N MET A 65 -1.14 0.55 -11.76
CA MET A 65 -0.95 -0.90 -11.89
C MET A 65 -0.71 -1.34 -13.34
N VAL A 66 -1.37 -0.68 -14.30
CA VAL A 66 -1.13 -0.92 -15.72
C VAL A 66 0.29 -0.49 -16.13
N CYS A 67 0.74 0.68 -15.68
CA CYS A 67 2.11 1.16 -15.93
C CYS A 67 3.16 0.22 -15.30
N LEU A 68 2.97 -0.13 -14.02
CA LEU A 68 3.87 -1.01 -13.30
C LEU A 68 3.89 -2.43 -13.90
N GLY A 69 2.73 -2.91 -14.34
CA GLY A 69 2.59 -4.22 -14.98
C GLY A 69 3.48 -4.35 -16.20
N GLU A 70 3.51 -3.35 -17.07
CA GLU A 70 4.38 -3.35 -18.25
C GLU A 70 5.86 -3.38 -17.87
N LEU A 71 6.28 -2.52 -16.95
CA LEU A 71 7.66 -2.48 -16.47
C LEU A 71 8.08 -3.80 -15.81
N SER A 72 7.22 -4.36 -14.95
CA SER A 72 7.51 -5.57 -14.18
C SER A 72 7.53 -6.85 -15.02
N VAL A 73 6.76 -6.91 -16.11
CA VAL A 73 6.82 -8.03 -17.05
C VAL A 73 8.08 -7.97 -17.91
N GLN A 74 8.49 -6.79 -18.34
CA GLN A 74 9.69 -6.62 -19.17
C GLN A 74 10.99 -6.69 -18.37
N MET A 75 10.96 -6.25 -17.12
CA MET A 75 12.12 -6.25 -16.23
C MET A 75 11.70 -6.66 -14.80
N PRO A 76 11.50 -7.98 -14.57
CA PRO A 76 11.09 -8.51 -13.26
C PRO A 76 12.27 -8.54 -12.29
N VAL A 77 12.43 -7.48 -11.51
CA VAL A 77 13.51 -7.31 -10.54
C VAL A 77 12.96 -6.97 -9.16
N SER A 78 13.60 -7.44 -8.09
CA SER A 78 13.15 -7.18 -6.71
C SER A 78 13.27 -5.71 -6.28
N GLY A 79 14.09 -4.91 -6.98
CA GLY A 79 14.14 -3.46 -6.83
C GLY A 79 12.96 -2.74 -7.49
N SER A 80 12.18 -3.44 -8.34
CA SER A 80 10.97 -2.93 -9.01
C SER A 80 11.12 -1.49 -9.53
N PHE A 81 10.16 -0.63 -9.22
CA PHE A 81 10.12 0.76 -9.67
C PHE A 81 11.35 1.59 -9.25
N GLN A 82 12.04 1.25 -8.17
CA GLN A 82 13.32 1.88 -7.81
C GLN A 82 14.38 1.62 -8.89
N THR A 83 14.51 0.37 -9.33
CA THR A 83 15.44 -0.02 -10.39
C THR A 83 14.98 0.51 -11.75
N HIS A 84 13.67 0.49 -12.04
CA HIS A 84 13.09 1.08 -13.24
C HIS A 84 13.36 2.59 -13.30
N ALA A 85 13.15 3.32 -12.19
CA ALA A 85 13.45 4.74 -12.09
C ALA A 85 14.94 5.03 -12.32
N THR A 86 15.82 4.24 -11.71
CA THR A 86 17.27 4.36 -11.89
C THR A 86 17.64 4.26 -13.37
N LYS A 87 17.07 3.28 -14.06
CA LYS A 87 17.39 2.98 -15.48
C LYS A 87 16.78 3.99 -16.45
N PHE A 88 15.51 4.34 -16.29
CA PHE A 88 14.76 5.10 -17.29
C PHE A 88 14.62 6.58 -16.97
N ILE A 89 14.68 6.98 -15.70
CA ILE A 89 14.62 8.41 -15.31
C ILE A 89 16.01 8.93 -14.98
N GLY A 90 16.71 8.23 -14.10
CA GLY A 90 18.08 8.55 -13.71
C GLY A 90 18.42 8.09 -12.30
N PRO A 91 19.72 7.90 -11.98
CA PRO A 91 20.17 7.34 -10.70
C PRO A 91 19.75 8.16 -9.48
N ALA A 92 19.69 9.49 -9.58
CA ALA A 92 19.26 10.37 -8.49
C ALA A 92 17.78 10.12 -8.13
N THR A 93 16.91 9.95 -9.13
CA THR A 93 15.49 9.63 -8.90
C THR A 93 15.32 8.21 -8.36
N GLY A 94 16.13 7.25 -8.83
CA GLY A 94 16.14 5.90 -8.26
C GLY A 94 16.59 5.87 -6.80
N PHE A 95 17.58 6.68 -6.43
CA PHE A 95 17.99 6.86 -5.04
C PHE A 95 16.86 7.46 -4.21
N MET A 96 16.31 8.58 -4.66
CA MET A 96 15.23 9.29 -3.97
C MET A 96 14.04 8.37 -3.71
N ILE A 97 13.51 7.72 -4.78
CA ILE A 97 12.30 6.90 -4.62
C ILE A 97 12.51 5.66 -3.76
N GLY A 98 13.71 5.08 -3.77
CA GLY A 98 14.05 3.96 -2.91
C GLY A 98 13.99 4.34 -1.43
N TRP A 99 14.54 5.48 -1.04
CA TRP A 99 14.50 5.98 0.33
C TRP A 99 13.11 6.46 0.74
N VAL A 100 12.39 7.17 -0.14
CA VAL A 100 11.00 7.61 0.11
C VAL A 100 10.08 6.40 0.34
N TYR A 101 10.17 5.39 -0.49
CA TYR A 101 9.35 4.19 -0.35
C TYR A 101 9.70 3.38 0.90
N TRP A 102 11.00 3.20 1.18
CA TRP A 102 11.43 2.53 2.39
C TRP A 102 10.94 3.24 3.66
N MET A 103 11.11 4.57 3.71
CA MET A 103 10.64 5.39 4.83
C MET A 103 9.12 5.29 5.00
N SER A 104 8.37 5.41 3.90
CA SER A 104 6.91 5.30 3.89
C SER A 104 6.44 3.97 4.49
N TRP A 105 7.01 2.85 4.04
CA TRP A 105 6.64 1.55 4.58
C TRP A 105 7.11 1.31 6.00
N ALA A 106 8.30 1.77 6.37
CA ALA A 106 8.76 1.68 7.75
C ALA A 106 7.83 2.44 8.71
N THR A 107 7.32 3.61 8.29
CA THR A 107 6.30 4.38 9.02
C THR A 107 4.96 3.65 9.04
N THR A 108 4.48 3.17 7.89
CA THR A 108 3.22 2.43 7.77
C THR A 108 3.20 1.19 8.67
N VAL A 109 4.30 0.43 8.70
CA VAL A 109 4.41 -0.76 9.58
C VAL A 109 4.23 -0.38 11.06
N GLY A 110 4.77 0.76 11.49
CA GLY A 110 4.53 1.27 12.84
C GLY A 110 3.08 1.66 13.08
N LEU A 111 2.42 2.28 12.10
CA LEU A 111 0.98 2.56 12.16
C LEU A 111 0.14 1.28 12.27
N GLU A 112 0.46 0.26 11.48
CA GLU A 112 -0.24 -1.03 11.52
C GLU A 112 -0.08 -1.69 12.90
N PHE A 113 1.08 -1.60 13.54
CA PHE A 113 1.27 -2.09 14.89
C PHE A 113 0.45 -1.32 15.93
N THR A 114 0.38 0.00 15.80
CA THR A 114 -0.44 0.84 16.68
C THR A 114 -1.92 0.50 16.51
N ALA A 115 -2.40 0.41 15.28
CA ALA A 115 -3.77 0.05 14.95
C ALA A 115 -4.13 -1.36 15.47
N ALA A 116 -3.23 -2.34 15.30
CA ALA A 116 -3.42 -3.68 15.86
C ALA A 116 -3.54 -3.65 17.38
N GLY A 117 -2.72 -2.84 18.07
CA GLY A 117 -2.83 -2.63 19.50
C GLY A 117 -4.15 -1.98 19.92
N MET A 118 -4.66 -1.01 19.15
CA MET A 118 -5.97 -0.39 19.38
C MET A 118 -7.11 -1.41 19.29
N LEU A 119 -7.09 -2.31 18.32
CA LEU A 119 -8.10 -3.37 18.19
C LEU A 119 -8.11 -4.34 19.37
N MET A 120 -6.96 -4.58 19.99
CA MET A 120 -6.85 -5.44 21.17
C MET A 120 -7.53 -4.85 22.41
N THR A 121 -7.74 -3.53 22.50
CA THR A 121 -8.42 -2.89 23.62
C THR A 121 -9.88 -3.32 23.74
N ARG A 122 -10.51 -3.79 22.67
CA ARG A 122 -11.86 -4.35 22.69
C ARG A 122 -11.96 -5.57 23.64
N TRP A 123 -10.94 -6.43 23.65
CA TRP A 123 -10.92 -7.63 24.48
C TRP A 123 -10.17 -7.44 25.81
N PHE A 124 -9.17 -6.55 25.80
CA PHE A 124 -8.26 -6.33 26.93
C PHE A 124 -8.11 -4.84 27.23
N PRO A 125 -9.17 -4.16 27.69
CA PRO A 125 -9.19 -2.71 27.88
C PRO A 125 -8.19 -2.21 28.93
N SER A 126 -7.77 -3.07 29.86
CA SER A 126 -6.81 -2.73 30.93
C SER A 126 -5.34 -2.84 30.47
N VAL A 127 -5.06 -3.45 29.30
CA VAL A 127 -3.68 -3.65 28.82
C VAL A 127 -3.29 -2.48 27.92
N PRO A 128 -2.18 -1.80 28.17
CA PRO A 128 -1.72 -0.69 27.32
C PRO A 128 -1.49 -1.11 25.88
N ILE A 129 -1.86 -0.25 24.92
CA ILE A 129 -1.76 -0.48 23.47
C ILE A 129 -0.33 -0.89 23.07
N TRP A 130 0.70 -0.23 23.62
CA TRP A 130 2.09 -0.49 23.28
C TRP A 130 2.55 -1.92 23.57
N TYR A 131 1.95 -2.58 24.57
CA TYR A 131 2.26 -3.97 24.90
C TYR A 131 1.91 -4.92 23.74
N TRP A 132 0.71 -4.77 23.19
CA TRP A 132 0.24 -5.52 22.05
C TRP A 132 1.05 -5.20 20.79
N SER A 133 1.33 -3.92 20.58
CA SER A 133 2.16 -3.47 19.46
C SER A 133 3.54 -4.12 19.49
N ALA A 134 4.19 -4.17 20.67
CA ALA A 134 5.48 -4.83 20.85
C ALA A 134 5.42 -6.34 20.57
N LEU A 135 4.36 -7.00 21.02
CA LEU A 135 4.13 -8.42 20.74
C LEU A 135 4.06 -8.66 19.22
N PHE A 136 3.27 -7.87 18.50
CA PHE A 136 3.11 -8.02 17.04
C PHE A 136 4.39 -7.71 16.27
N VAL A 137 5.21 -6.78 16.75
CA VAL A 137 6.56 -6.55 16.21
C VAL A 137 7.39 -7.83 16.26
N VAL A 138 7.43 -8.54 17.39
CA VAL A 138 8.19 -9.80 17.54
C VAL A 138 7.63 -10.87 16.61
N VAL A 139 6.31 -11.02 16.55
CA VAL A 139 5.65 -12.01 15.70
C VAL A 139 5.96 -11.77 14.22
N LEU A 140 5.80 -10.53 13.73
CA LEU A 140 6.04 -10.21 12.31
C LEU A 140 7.53 -10.24 11.94
N PHE A 141 8.43 -9.90 12.88
CA PHE A 141 9.86 -10.12 12.66
C PHE A 141 10.15 -11.61 12.44
N GLY A 142 9.62 -12.47 13.31
CA GLY A 142 9.79 -13.91 13.18
C GLY A 142 9.29 -14.43 11.84
N LEU A 143 8.09 -14.01 11.41
CA LEU A 143 7.52 -14.41 10.11
C LEU A 143 8.37 -13.95 8.92
N ASN A 144 8.85 -12.71 8.92
CA ASN A 144 9.69 -12.16 7.84
C ASN A 144 11.12 -12.72 7.85
N ALA A 145 11.62 -13.19 8.99
CA ALA A 145 12.92 -13.86 9.08
C ALA A 145 12.90 -15.28 8.51
N LEU A 146 11.70 -15.86 8.27
CA LEU A 146 11.53 -17.12 7.58
C LEU A 146 11.77 -16.97 6.06
N ALA A 147 11.70 -18.09 5.33
CA ALA A 147 11.87 -18.07 3.88
C ALA A 147 10.71 -17.37 3.16
N THR A 148 10.99 -16.78 1.99
CA THR A 148 10.00 -16.11 1.11
C THR A 148 8.75 -16.96 0.83
N ARG A 149 8.89 -18.28 0.75
CA ARG A 149 7.75 -19.19 0.57
C ARG A 149 6.79 -19.15 1.76
N ALA A 150 7.30 -19.07 2.99
CA ALA A 150 6.47 -18.97 4.19
C ALA A 150 5.70 -17.64 4.21
N PHE A 151 6.34 -16.54 3.81
CA PHE A 151 5.68 -15.26 3.59
C PHE A 151 4.52 -15.39 2.58
N GLY A 152 4.76 -15.97 1.41
CA GLY A 152 3.72 -16.15 0.38
C GLY A 152 2.53 -16.98 0.83
N GLU A 153 2.76 -18.08 1.58
CA GLU A 153 1.67 -18.91 2.12
C GLU A 153 0.89 -18.17 3.22
N ALA A 154 1.56 -17.44 4.11
CA ALA A 154 0.88 -16.63 5.14
C ALA A 154 -0.02 -15.56 4.50
N GLU A 155 0.50 -14.80 3.51
CA GLU A 155 -0.27 -13.79 2.80
C GLU A 155 -1.45 -14.38 2.01
N TYR A 156 -1.29 -15.58 1.46
CA TYR A 156 -2.38 -16.29 0.79
C TYR A 156 -3.58 -16.51 1.72
N TRP A 157 -3.34 -17.03 2.93
CA TRP A 157 -4.40 -17.29 3.90
C TRP A 157 -4.97 -15.99 4.50
N PHE A 158 -4.13 -15.04 4.87
CA PHE A 158 -4.59 -13.73 5.37
C PHE A 158 -5.47 -13.02 4.36
N SER A 159 -5.08 -13.01 3.08
CA SER A 159 -5.88 -12.41 2.01
C SER A 159 -7.21 -13.13 1.81
N GLY A 160 -7.23 -14.46 1.92
CA GLY A 160 -8.46 -15.25 1.85
C GLY A 160 -9.46 -14.89 2.95
N ILE A 161 -8.98 -14.75 4.19
CA ILE A 161 -9.79 -14.34 5.35
C ILE A 161 -10.38 -12.93 5.12
N LYS A 162 -9.56 -11.96 4.69
CA LYS A 162 -10.00 -10.59 4.40
C LYS A 162 -11.11 -10.55 3.36
N VAL A 163 -10.91 -11.25 2.24
CA VAL A 163 -11.88 -11.32 1.14
C VAL A 163 -13.20 -11.92 1.62
N ALA A 164 -13.15 -13.04 2.33
CA ALA A 164 -14.35 -13.68 2.88
C ALA A 164 -15.10 -12.76 3.85
N ALA A 165 -14.38 -12.06 4.72
CA ALA A 165 -14.97 -11.14 5.70
C ALA A 165 -15.65 -9.94 5.04
N ILE A 166 -15.02 -9.31 4.04
CA ILE A 166 -15.63 -8.17 3.34
C ILE A 166 -16.86 -8.62 2.55
N LEU A 167 -16.82 -9.77 1.90
CA LEU A 167 -18.01 -10.31 1.21
C LEU A 167 -19.12 -10.62 2.20
N GLY A 168 -18.81 -11.25 3.34
CA GLY A 168 -19.76 -11.49 4.42
C GLY A 168 -20.34 -10.18 4.98
N PHE A 169 -19.51 -9.18 5.19
CA PHE A 169 -19.95 -7.84 5.61
C PHE A 169 -20.91 -7.21 4.60
N ILE A 170 -20.59 -7.27 3.29
CA ILE A 170 -21.46 -6.73 2.24
C ILE A 170 -22.81 -7.44 2.24
N VAL A 171 -22.83 -8.78 2.34
CA VAL A 171 -24.07 -9.56 2.38
C VAL A 171 -24.92 -9.18 3.58
N VAL A 172 -24.35 -9.22 4.78
CA VAL A 172 -25.03 -8.84 6.03
C VAL A 172 -25.52 -7.40 5.95
N GLY A 173 -24.66 -6.47 5.50
CA GLY A 173 -25.00 -5.06 5.39
C GLY A 173 -26.15 -4.80 4.42
N VAL A 174 -26.20 -5.49 3.28
CA VAL A 174 -27.34 -5.40 2.34
C VAL A 174 -28.63 -5.89 3.01
N LEU A 175 -28.58 -7.00 3.74
CA LEU A 175 -29.74 -7.52 4.46
C LEU A 175 -30.24 -6.53 5.55
N VAL A 176 -29.31 -5.83 6.23
CA VAL A 176 -29.64 -4.77 7.20
C VAL A 176 -30.28 -3.56 6.51
N ILE A 177 -29.70 -3.09 5.41
CA ILE A 177 -30.21 -1.94 4.65
C ILE A 177 -31.68 -2.15 4.27
N PHE A 178 -32.04 -3.34 3.79
CA PHE A 178 -33.41 -3.66 3.38
C PHE A 178 -34.29 -4.22 4.50
N GLY A 179 -33.83 -4.25 5.75
CA GLY A 179 -34.60 -4.63 6.91
C GLY A 179 -34.83 -6.15 7.10
N ALA A 180 -34.12 -6.98 6.32
CA ALA A 180 -34.15 -8.43 6.52
C ALA A 180 -33.48 -8.87 7.85
N ILE A 181 -32.51 -8.07 8.31
CA ILE A 181 -31.88 -8.19 9.61
C ILE A 181 -32.18 -6.89 10.38
N PRO A 182 -32.90 -6.95 11.52
CA PRO A 182 -33.24 -5.75 12.28
C PRO A 182 -32.03 -5.19 13.03
N LEU A 183 -32.04 -3.88 13.30
CA LEU A 183 -31.09 -3.23 14.21
C LEU A 183 -31.47 -3.49 15.67
N THR A 184 -30.51 -3.67 16.54
CA THR A 184 -30.72 -3.87 18.01
C THR A 184 -31.43 -2.70 18.67
N SER A 185 -31.27 -1.50 18.13
CA SER A 185 -31.95 -0.28 18.61
C SER A 185 -33.45 -0.28 18.37
N GLY A 186 -33.99 -1.25 17.61
CA GLY A 186 -35.39 -1.23 17.15
C GLY A 186 -35.69 -0.14 16.12
N ALA A 187 -34.68 0.58 15.62
CA ALA A 187 -34.84 1.58 14.58
C ALA A 187 -35.31 0.93 13.27
N PRO A 188 -36.09 1.63 12.43
CA PRO A 188 -36.48 1.12 11.12
C PRO A 188 -35.25 0.91 10.23
N ALA A 189 -35.41 0.07 9.22
CA ALA A 189 -34.34 -0.21 8.25
C ALA A 189 -33.79 1.10 7.67
N PRO A 190 -32.46 1.29 7.64
CA PRO A 190 -31.86 2.56 7.23
C PRO A 190 -32.12 2.88 5.75
N MET A 191 -32.36 1.88 4.92
CA MET A 191 -32.53 2.02 3.47
C MET A 191 -31.37 2.81 2.86
N MET A 192 -31.67 3.86 2.10
CA MET A 192 -30.66 4.79 1.54
C MET A 192 -30.66 6.16 2.24
N ASN A 193 -31.34 6.31 3.40
CA ASN A 193 -31.55 7.61 4.04
C ASN A 193 -30.23 8.25 4.48
N ASN A 194 -29.28 7.47 5.00
CA ASN A 194 -27.96 7.96 5.39
C ASN A 194 -27.07 8.39 4.19
N LEU A 195 -27.38 7.88 2.98
CA LEU A 195 -26.67 8.25 1.76
C LEU A 195 -27.19 9.53 1.10
N ILE A 196 -28.51 9.73 1.08
CA ILE A 196 -29.19 10.76 0.30
C ILE A 196 -30.05 11.70 1.16
N GLY A 197 -30.10 11.52 2.50
CA GLY A 197 -31.10 12.15 3.37
C GLY A 197 -31.01 13.67 3.45
N ASP A 198 -29.93 14.24 3.96
CA ASP A 198 -29.87 15.69 4.28
C ASP A 198 -29.14 16.51 3.21
N ALA A 199 -28.02 16.02 2.70
CA ALA A 199 -27.28 16.61 1.58
C ALA A 199 -26.30 15.57 1.00
N LEU A 200 -26.16 15.57 -0.34
CA LEU A 200 -25.20 14.69 -1.01
C LEU A 200 -23.75 14.95 -0.55
N PHE A 201 -23.44 16.20 -0.22
CA PHE A 201 -22.13 16.64 0.25
C PHE A 201 -22.30 17.52 1.51
N PRO A 202 -22.54 16.92 2.69
CA PRO A 202 -22.82 17.70 3.91
C PRO A 202 -21.67 18.63 4.32
N ASN A 203 -20.43 18.26 4.00
CA ASN A 203 -19.21 19.05 4.28
C ASN A 203 -18.70 19.82 3.02
N GLY A 204 -19.52 19.88 1.97
CA GLY A 204 -19.16 20.51 0.71
C GLY A 204 -18.29 19.63 -0.21
N LEU A 205 -18.19 20.03 -1.47
CA LEU A 205 -17.43 19.29 -2.47
C LEU A 205 -15.92 19.32 -2.19
N SER A 206 -15.39 20.35 -1.55
CA SER A 206 -13.98 20.45 -1.15
C SER A 206 -13.56 19.33 -0.18
N ALA A 207 -14.48 18.83 0.63
CA ALA A 207 -14.23 17.75 1.57
C ALA A 207 -13.86 16.43 0.86
N VAL A 208 -14.33 16.20 -0.37
CA VAL A 208 -13.93 15.04 -1.20
C VAL A 208 -12.42 15.07 -1.44
N PHE A 209 -11.87 16.23 -1.72
CA PHE A 209 -10.43 16.38 -1.96
C PHE A 209 -9.62 16.29 -0.67
N ALA A 210 -10.16 16.78 0.44
CA ALA A 210 -9.52 16.70 1.75
C ALA A 210 -9.28 15.25 2.20
N VAL A 211 -10.18 14.31 1.87
CA VAL A 211 -10.03 12.89 2.24
C VAL A 211 -9.22 12.08 1.24
N MET A 212 -8.83 12.63 0.09
CA MET A 212 -8.15 11.89 -0.97
C MET A 212 -6.84 11.24 -0.52
N MET A 213 -6.04 11.90 0.34
CA MET A 213 -4.78 11.31 0.82
C MET A 213 -5.00 10.09 1.73
N THR A 214 -6.02 10.13 2.57
CA THR A 214 -6.44 8.98 3.38
C THR A 214 -6.90 7.82 2.48
N VAL A 215 -7.64 8.13 1.40
CA VAL A 215 -8.09 7.10 0.46
C VAL A 215 -6.93 6.57 -0.39
N VAL A 216 -5.99 7.41 -0.83
CA VAL A 216 -4.78 6.95 -1.53
C VAL A 216 -3.96 6.04 -0.62
N TYR A 217 -3.83 6.36 0.68
CA TYR A 217 -3.21 5.48 1.66
C TYR A 217 -3.90 4.11 1.72
N ALA A 218 -5.25 4.07 1.66
CA ALA A 218 -6.00 2.81 1.65
C ALA A 218 -5.71 1.91 0.42
N PHE A 219 -5.16 2.48 -0.66
CA PHE A 219 -4.74 1.75 -1.86
C PHE A 219 -3.22 1.51 -1.94
N GLN A 220 -2.44 2.06 -1.01
CA GLN A 220 -1.00 1.82 -0.94
C GLN A 220 -0.72 0.34 -0.69
N GLY A 221 0.33 -0.18 -1.34
CA GLY A 221 0.66 -1.60 -1.31
C GLY A 221 0.31 -2.34 -2.60
N CYS A 222 -0.50 -1.76 -3.49
CA CYS A 222 -0.77 -2.37 -4.79
C CYS A 222 0.53 -2.57 -5.60
N GLU A 223 1.51 -1.70 -5.46
CA GLU A 223 2.81 -1.73 -6.10
C GLU A 223 3.75 -2.82 -5.56
N ILE A 224 3.44 -3.44 -4.40
CA ILE A 224 4.20 -4.58 -3.85
C ILE A 224 4.27 -5.74 -4.84
N MET A 225 3.23 -5.91 -5.68
CA MET A 225 3.24 -6.89 -6.76
C MET A 225 4.47 -6.70 -7.67
N GLY A 226 4.86 -5.46 -7.97
CA GLY A 226 6.06 -5.17 -8.76
C GLY A 226 7.34 -5.58 -8.03
N VAL A 227 7.42 -5.39 -6.70
CA VAL A 227 8.56 -5.85 -5.89
C VAL A 227 8.62 -7.38 -5.87
N ALA A 228 7.48 -8.04 -5.72
CA ALA A 228 7.36 -9.49 -5.72
C ALA A 228 7.64 -10.12 -7.10
N ALA A 229 7.60 -9.35 -8.19
CA ALA A 229 7.87 -9.84 -9.55
C ALA A 229 9.25 -10.48 -9.68
N GLY A 230 10.26 -9.95 -8.98
CA GLY A 230 11.62 -10.50 -8.96
C GLY A 230 11.75 -11.86 -8.29
N GLU A 231 10.80 -12.24 -7.44
CA GLU A 231 10.75 -13.53 -6.72
C GLU A 231 9.61 -14.45 -7.23
N THR A 232 9.01 -14.12 -8.39
CA THR A 232 7.88 -14.84 -9.01
C THR A 232 8.35 -15.80 -10.10
N ASP A 233 7.80 -17.04 -10.12
CA ASP A 233 8.17 -18.07 -11.10
C ASP A 233 7.81 -17.68 -12.55
N GLN A 234 6.63 -17.08 -12.78
CA GLN A 234 6.10 -16.73 -14.10
C GLN A 234 5.52 -15.33 -14.10
N PRO A 235 6.36 -14.27 -14.04
CA PRO A 235 5.88 -12.89 -13.94
C PRO A 235 5.03 -12.48 -15.15
N GLU A 236 5.36 -12.96 -16.35
CA GLU A 236 4.65 -12.67 -17.60
C GLU A 236 3.20 -13.18 -17.64
N LYS A 237 2.84 -14.16 -16.80
CA LYS A 237 1.47 -14.67 -16.68
C LYS A 237 0.78 -14.13 -15.43
N SER A 238 1.50 -14.04 -14.31
CA SER A 238 0.94 -13.68 -13.01
C SER A 238 0.60 -12.20 -12.90
N ILE A 239 1.48 -11.33 -13.40
CA ILE A 239 1.34 -9.88 -13.32
C ILE A 239 0.16 -9.36 -14.16
N PRO A 240 0.00 -9.72 -15.45
CA PRO A 240 -1.15 -9.27 -16.24
C PRO A 240 -2.48 -9.72 -15.64
N ARG A 241 -2.55 -10.92 -15.07
CA ARG A 241 -3.76 -11.42 -14.39
C ARG A 241 -4.06 -10.60 -13.14
N ALA A 242 -3.04 -10.28 -12.34
CA ALA A 242 -3.19 -9.45 -11.15
C ALA A 242 -3.70 -8.04 -11.50
N VAL A 243 -3.12 -7.40 -12.52
CA VAL A 243 -3.56 -6.08 -13.01
C VAL A 243 -5.02 -6.10 -13.49
N ARG A 244 -5.40 -7.10 -14.27
CA ARG A 244 -6.78 -7.22 -14.77
C ARG A 244 -7.82 -7.30 -13.66
N ASN A 245 -7.48 -7.93 -12.54
CA ASN A 245 -8.40 -8.11 -11.42
C ASN A 245 -8.49 -6.89 -10.49
N VAL A 246 -7.65 -5.87 -10.69
CA VAL A 246 -7.67 -4.64 -9.88
C VAL A 246 -9.03 -3.95 -9.92
N VAL A 247 -9.66 -3.84 -11.09
CA VAL A 247 -10.96 -3.17 -11.24
C VAL A 247 -12.03 -3.85 -10.39
N PHE A 248 -12.15 -5.18 -10.46
CA PHE A 248 -13.11 -5.94 -9.65
C PHE A 248 -12.83 -5.76 -8.16
N ARG A 249 -11.54 -5.76 -7.77
CA ARG A 249 -11.14 -5.52 -6.39
C ARG A 249 -11.61 -4.16 -5.89
N VAL A 250 -11.37 -3.09 -6.66
CA VAL A 250 -11.79 -1.74 -6.30
C VAL A 250 -13.30 -1.65 -6.15
N LEU A 251 -14.04 -2.14 -7.14
CA LEU A 251 -15.49 -2.03 -7.14
C LEU A 251 -16.13 -2.81 -6.00
N ILE A 252 -15.70 -4.06 -5.76
CA ILE A 252 -16.33 -4.93 -4.76
C ILE A 252 -15.84 -4.63 -3.36
N PHE A 253 -14.52 -4.66 -3.13
CA PHE A 253 -13.98 -4.61 -1.77
C PHE A 253 -13.85 -3.20 -1.19
N TYR A 254 -13.84 -2.18 -2.04
CA TYR A 254 -13.77 -0.79 -1.57
C TYR A 254 -15.10 -0.08 -1.82
N VAL A 255 -15.47 0.18 -3.06
CA VAL A 255 -16.62 1.03 -3.36
C VAL A 255 -17.92 0.45 -2.80
N LEU A 256 -18.19 -0.84 -3.03
CA LEU A 256 -19.43 -1.47 -2.51
C LEU A 256 -19.41 -1.55 -0.98
N ALA A 257 -18.27 -1.84 -0.35
CA ALA A 257 -18.17 -1.82 1.11
C ALA A 257 -18.41 -0.42 1.70
N ILE A 258 -17.89 0.63 1.06
CA ILE A 258 -18.13 2.02 1.48
C ILE A 258 -19.58 2.43 1.29
N ILE A 259 -20.23 2.00 0.20
CA ILE A 259 -21.67 2.23 -0.01
C ILE A 259 -22.48 1.59 1.13
N VAL A 260 -22.20 0.34 1.45
CA VAL A 260 -22.88 -0.40 2.54
C VAL A 260 -22.63 0.26 3.90
N LEU A 261 -21.40 0.63 4.21
CA LEU A 261 -21.05 1.36 5.43
C LEU A 261 -21.82 2.67 5.54
N SER A 262 -21.76 3.48 4.49
CA SER A 262 -22.39 4.82 4.46
C SER A 262 -23.92 4.75 4.49
N ALA A 263 -24.51 3.64 4.05
CA ALA A 263 -25.96 3.44 4.15
C ALA A 263 -26.40 3.07 5.57
N ILE A 264 -25.55 2.37 6.35
CA ILE A 264 -25.91 1.88 7.69
C ILE A 264 -25.49 2.87 8.77
N VAL A 265 -24.23 3.35 8.73
CA VAL A 265 -23.65 4.22 9.76
C VAL A 265 -23.86 5.69 9.37
N PRO A 266 -24.56 6.48 10.22
CA PRO A 266 -24.64 7.93 10.01
C PRO A 266 -23.24 8.55 9.96
N TRP A 267 -22.98 9.40 8.99
CA TRP A 267 -21.65 9.94 8.74
C TRP A 267 -21.06 10.70 9.93
N GLN A 268 -21.91 11.33 10.77
CA GLN A 268 -21.49 12.04 12.00
C GLN A 268 -20.93 11.09 13.08
N GLN A 269 -21.35 9.83 13.05
CA GLN A 269 -20.94 8.81 14.03
C GLN A 269 -19.75 7.98 13.56
N ALA A 270 -19.40 8.07 12.26
CA ALA A 270 -18.21 7.41 11.74
C ALA A 270 -16.95 8.08 12.30
N GLY A 271 -15.99 7.31 12.78
CA GLY A 271 -14.77 7.82 13.41
C GLY A 271 -13.56 6.94 13.22
N LEU A 272 -12.47 7.30 13.92
CA LEU A 272 -11.19 6.58 13.87
C LEU A 272 -11.04 5.55 15.02
N MET A 273 -11.65 5.81 16.17
CA MET A 273 -11.41 5.04 17.41
C MET A 273 -11.91 3.62 17.32
N GLU A 274 -12.93 3.36 16.54
CA GLU A 274 -13.47 2.05 16.30
C GLU A 274 -13.66 1.82 14.80
N SER A 275 -13.39 0.60 14.34
CA SER A 275 -13.63 0.26 12.93
C SER A 275 -15.13 0.34 12.62
N PRO A 276 -15.57 1.11 11.61
CA PRO A 276 -16.98 1.18 11.25
C PRO A 276 -17.54 -0.18 10.79
N PHE A 277 -16.69 -1.11 10.37
CA PHE A 277 -17.10 -2.48 10.06
C PHE A 277 -17.51 -3.26 11.31
N VAL A 278 -16.80 -3.09 12.42
CA VAL A 278 -17.14 -3.68 13.73
C VAL A 278 -18.43 -3.05 14.26
N GLN A 279 -18.53 -1.72 14.17
CA GLN A 279 -19.69 -0.95 14.61
C GLN A 279 -20.99 -1.43 13.96
N VAL A 280 -20.98 -1.75 12.65
CA VAL A 280 -22.16 -2.32 11.97
C VAL A 280 -22.58 -3.63 12.62
N PHE A 281 -21.66 -4.54 12.96
CA PHE A 281 -22.01 -5.81 13.59
C PHE A 281 -22.49 -5.63 15.04
N ASP A 282 -21.99 -4.64 15.78
CA ASP A 282 -22.53 -4.26 17.08
C ASP A 282 -23.97 -3.73 16.96
N MET A 283 -24.25 -2.90 15.95
CA MET A 283 -25.60 -2.40 15.68
C MET A 283 -26.60 -3.50 15.30
N VAL A 284 -26.12 -4.57 14.68
CA VAL A 284 -26.95 -5.74 14.29
C VAL A 284 -27.19 -6.69 15.47
N GLY A 285 -26.25 -6.76 16.43
CA GLY A 285 -26.36 -7.57 17.63
C GLY A 285 -26.28 -9.09 17.40
N ILE A 286 -25.71 -9.53 16.29
CA ILE A 286 -25.43 -10.96 16.08
C ILE A 286 -24.32 -11.38 17.08
N PRO A 287 -24.57 -12.38 17.96
CA PRO A 287 -23.60 -12.78 18.96
C PRO A 287 -22.23 -13.08 18.35
N TYR A 288 -21.18 -12.54 18.95
CA TYR A 288 -19.77 -12.71 18.56
C TYR A 288 -19.40 -12.18 17.16
N ALA A 289 -20.33 -11.64 16.34
CA ALA A 289 -20.03 -11.21 14.99
C ALA A 289 -19.09 -10.00 14.96
N ALA A 290 -19.28 -9.05 15.86
CA ALA A 290 -18.41 -7.90 16.00
C ALA A 290 -16.98 -8.30 16.46
N ASP A 291 -16.87 -9.24 17.40
CA ASP A 291 -15.58 -9.77 17.84
C ASP A 291 -14.87 -10.55 16.74
N LEU A 292 -15.62 -11.34 15.98
CA LEU A 292 -15.08 -12.03 14.81
C LEU A 292 -14.59 -11.02 13.75
N MET A 293 -15.37 -9.98 13.48
CA MET A 293 -14.94 -8.92 12.53
C MET A 293 -13.70 -8.20 13.06
N ASN A 294 -13.66 -7.86 14.35
CA ASN A 294 -12.48 -7.24 14.96
C ASN A 294 -11.22 -8.13 14.84
N PHE A 295 -11.37 -9.44 15.06
CA PHE A 295 -10.28 -10.41 14.86
C PHE A 295 -9.84 -10.48 13.39
N VAL A 296 -10.77 -10.47 12.43
CA VAL A 296 -10.43 -10.46 11.01
C VAL A 296 -9.68 -9.18 10.64
N ILE A 297 -10.13 -8.03 11.15
CA ILE A 297 -9.44 -6.74 10.91
C ILE A 297 -8.03 -6.77 11.52
N LEU A 298 -7.86 -7.32 12.71
CA LEU A 298 -6.55 -7.51 13.32
C LEU A 298 -5.62 -8.33 12.42
N THR A 299 -6.09 -9.47 11.90
CA THR A 299 -5.29 -10.29 10.97
C THR A 299 -5.00 -9.55 9.66
N ALA A 300 -5.94 -8.71 9.21
CA ALA A 300 -5.78 -7.90 8.01
C ALA A 300 -4.68 -6.84 8.17
N ILE A 301 -4.68 -6.14 9.29
CA ILE A 301 -3.67 -5.13 9.65
C ILE A 301 -2.30 -5.77 9.77
N LEU A 302 -2.19 -6.89 10.47
CA LEU A 302 -0.93 -7.61 10.62
C LEU A 302 -0.38 -8.12 9.27
N SER A 303 -1.25 -8.54 8.35
CA SER A 303 -0.86 -8.92 7.00
C SER A 303 -0.31 -7.74 6.19
N VAL A 304 -0.90 -6.54 6.29
CA VAL A 304 -0.35 -5.35 5.62
C VAL A 304 1.02 -4.99 6.21
N GLY A 305 1.16 -5.02 7.53
CA GLY A 305 2.46 -4.85 8.20
C GLY A 305 3.51 -5.87 7.73
N ASN A 306 3.12 -7.13 7.59
CA ASN A 306 3.97 -8.21 7.07
C ASN A 306 4.42 -7.94 5.62
N SER A 307 3.49 -7.54 4.74
CA SER A 307 3.76 -7.18 3.35
C SER A 307 4.64 -5.93 3.23
N GLY A 308 4.43 -4.95 4.10
CA GLY A 308 5.23 -3.73 4.18
C GLY A 308 6.68 -4.00 4.60
N LEU A 309 6.88 -4.85 5.61
CA LEU A 309 8.20 -5.31 6.03
C LEU A 309 8.91 -6.06 4.88
N TYR A 310 8.18 -6.93 4.19
CA TYR A 310 8.72 -7.64 3.02
C TYR A 310 9.18 -6.65 1.95
N ALA A 311 8.31 -5.75 1.49
CA ALA A 311 8.57 -4.84 0.38
C ALA A 311 9.70 -3.85 0.69
N SER A 312 9.65 -3.18 1.84
CA SER A 312 10.66 -2.21 2.27
C SER A 312 12.04 -2.85 2.44
N THR A 313 12.08 -4.05 2.99
CA THR A 313 13.33 -4.83 3.16
C THR A 313 13.96 -5.18 1.79
N ARG A 314 13.16 -5.56 0.78
CA ARG A 314 13.64 -5.89 -0.58
C ARG A 314 14.16 -4.66 -1.31
N ILE A 315 13.47 -3.53 -1.21
CA ILE A 315 13.93 -2.27 -1.80
C ILE A 315 15.26 -1.84 -1.17
N LEU A 316 15.36 -1.85 0.16
CA LEU A 316 16.59 -1.48 0.86
C LEU A 316 17.76 -2.42 0.51
N TRP A 317 17.49 -3.71 0.39
CA TRP A 317 18.47 -4.69 -0.08
C TRP A 317 18.91 -4.40 -1.53
N ALA A 318 17.98 -4.17 -2.45
CA ALA A 318 18.29 -3.85 -3.85
C ALA A 318 19.14 -2.59 -3.97
N MET A 319 18.82 -1.54 -3.20
CA MET A 319 19.62 -0.32 -3.12
C MET A 319 21.05 -0.60 -2.60
N SER A 320 21.19 -1.51 -1.64
CA SER A 320 22.53 -1.86 -1.12
C SER A 320 23.41 -2.56 -2.15
N LYS A 321 22.80 -3.34 -3.05
CA LYS A 321 23.51 -4.00 -4.17
C LYS A 321 23.99 -3.01 -5.21
N THR A 322 23.26 -1.92 -5.43
CA THR A 322 23.59 -0.87 -6.40
C THR A 322 24.43 0.26 -5.80
N GLY A 323 24.79 0.18 -4.51
CA GLY A 323 25.59 1.20 -3.81
C GLY A 323 24.79 2.45 -3.43
N MET A 324 23.46 2.41 -3.53
CA MET A 324 22.51 3.48 -3.12
C MET A 324 22.14 3.40 -1.64
N ALA A 325 22.49 2.29 -0.98
CA ALA A 325 22.41 2.09 0.47
C ALA A 325 23.72 1.42 0.96
N PRO A 326 23.97 1.41 2.27
CA PRO A 326 25.18 0.80 2.82
C PRO A 326 25.35 -0.67 2.40
N LYS A 327 26.54 -1.03 1.92
CA LYS A 327 26.84 -2.40 1.48
C LYS A 327 26.68 -3.45 2.60
N SER A 328 26.76 -3.03 3.87
CA SER A 328 26.50 -3.90 5.04
C SER A 328 25.12 -4.52 5.05
N LEU A 329 24.14 -3.97 4.30
CA LEU A 329 22.76 -4.47 4.19
C LEU A 329 22.57 -5.53 3.10
N SER A 330 23.58 -5.75 2.26
CA SER A 330 23.49 -6.68 1.13
C SER A 330 23.58 -8.17 1.46
N PRO A 331 24.18 -8.64 2.61
CA PRO A 331 24.24 -10.05 2.91
C PRO A 331 22.85 -10.67 3.11
N LEU A 332 22.66 -11.86 2.53
CA LEU A 332 21.49 -12.69 2.74
C LEU A 332 21.76 -13.77 3.78
N SER A 333 20.76 -14.15 4.54
CA SER A 333 20.80 -15.32 5.41
C SER A 333 20.86 -16.61 4.59
N LYS A 334 21.11 -17.75 5.24
CA LYS A 334 21.05 -19.08 4.60
C LYS A 334 19.69 -19.38 3.94
N ARG A 335 18.64 -18.68 4.33
CA ARG A 335 17.28 -18.80 3.79
C ARG A 335 16.96 -17.77 2.70
N GLY A 336 17.93 -16.98 2.22
CA GLY A 336 17.76 -15.95 1.19
C GLY A 336 17.06 -14.68 1.69
N VAL A 337 17.02 -14.44 3.01
CA VAL A 337 16.39 -13.25 3.60
C VAL A 337 17.45 -12.22 4.00
N PRO A 338 17.29 -10.91 3.64
CA PRO A 338 18.20 -9.85 4.03
C PRO A 338 17.93 -9.37 5.46
N LEU A 339 18.33 -10.17 6.46
CA LEU A 339 18.01 -9.93 7.89
C LEU A 339 18.46 -8.57 8.40
N ARG A 340 19.62 -8.06 7.96
CA ARG A 340 20.12 -6.73 8.40
C ARG A 340 19.20 -5.61 7.92
N ALA A 341 18.74 -5.67 6.67
CA ALA A 341 17.78 -4.71 6.14
C ALA A 341 16.43 -4.81 6.87
N LEU A 342 15.96 -6.03 7.16
CA LEU A 342 14.77 -6.28 7.95
C LEU A 342 14.87 -5.66 9.36
N SER A 343 15.98 -5.90 10.06
CA SER A 343 16.18 -5.36 11.41
C SER A 343 16.19 -3.84 11.45
N ILE A 344 16.86 -3.17 10.48
CA ILE A 344 16.86 -1.71 10.39
C ILE A 344 15.47 -1.16 10.11
N THR A 345 14.74 -1.77 9.19
CA THR A 345 13.35 -1.38 8.90
C THR A 345 12.48 -1.50 10.14
N LEU A 346 12.63 -2.59 10.89
CA LEU A 346 11.86 -2.81 12.12
C LEU A 346 12.24 -1.83 13.23
N CYS A 347 13.53 -1.55 13.42
CA CYS A 347 13.97 -0.53 14.38
C CYS A 347 13.37 0.84 14.07
N PHE A 348 13.25 1.18 12.77
CA PHE A 348 12.61 2.41 12.36
C PHE A 348 11.09 2.40 12.62
N ALA A 349 10.42 1.28 12.34
CA ALA A 349 9.02 1.08 12.68
C ALA A 349 8.75 1.20 14.19
N LEU A 350 9.69 0.75 15.04
CA LEU A 350 9.62 0.93 16.50
C LEU A 350 9.69 2.40 16.93
N VAL A 351 10.44 3.24 16.21
CA VAL A 351 10.45 4.69 16.46
C VAL A 351 9.06 5.29 16.21
N SER A 352 8.36 4.82 15.19
CA SER A 352 6.99 5.28 14.92
C SER A 352 5.97 4.81 15.98
N LEU A 353 6.25 3.72 16.73
CA LEU A 353 5.43 3.33 17.89
C LEU A 353 5.50 4.35 19.04
N MET A 354 6.56 5.15 19.14
CA MET A 354 6.61 6.22 20.14
C MET A 354 5.49 7.23 19.95
N THR A 355 4.90 7.28 18.75
CA THR A 355 3.74 8.10 18.45
C THR A 355 2.50 7.68 19.24
N SER A 356 2.38 6.40 19.63
CA SER A 356 1.27 5.93 20.47
C SER A 356 1.27 6.50 21.90
N PHE A 357 2.39 7.11 22.33
CA PHE A 357 2.51 7.77 23.64
C PHE A 357 2.23 9.28 23.58
N VAL A 358 2.27 9.89 22.38
CA VAL A 358 2.15 11.34 22.20
C VAL A 358 1.01 11.64 21.24
N ALA A 359 -0.19 11.91 21.74
CA ALA A 359 -1.37 12.27 20.93
C ALA A 359 -1.66 11.26 19.79
N ALA A 360 -2.00 10.01 20.16
CA ALA A 360 -2.16 8.89 19.22
C ALA A 360 -3.08 9.21 18.03
N ASP A 361 -4.19 9.90 18.23
CA ASP A 361 -5.19 10.17 17.18
C ASP A 361 -4.68 11.17 16.13
N THR A 362 -4.14 12.30 16.58
CA THR A 362 -3.66 13.37 15.67
C THR A 362 -2.45 12.90 14.88
N LEU A 363 -1.52 12.23 15.55
CA LEU A 363 -0.27 11.79 14.92
C LEU A 363 -0.52 10.63 13.96
N PHE A 364 -1.47 9.74 14.27
CA PHE A 364 -1.89 8.67 13.38
C PHE A 364 -2.39 9.23 12.04
N MET A 365 -3.24 10.26 12.06
CA MET A 365 -3.75 10.93 10.87
C MET A 365 -2.65 11.61 10.04
N VAL A 366 -1.72 12.29 10.71
CA VAL A 366 -0.57 12.92 10.05
C VAL A 366 0.31 11.88 9.36
N LEU A 367 0.59 10.77 10.03
CA LEU A 367 1.41 9.69 9.45
C LEU A 367 0.71 9.00 8.29
N MET A 368 -0.63 8.82 8.34
CA MET A 368 -1.42 8.35 7.20
C MET A 368 -1.28 9.30 6.00
N ALA A 369 -1.41 10.61 6.22
CA ALA A 369 -1.28 11.62 5.16
C ALA A 369 0.13 11.65 4.55
N VAL A 370 1.18 11.57 5.38
CA VAL A 370 2.58 11.47 4.92
C VAL A 370 2.82 10.19 4.13
N SER A 371 2.25 9.08 4.57
CA SER A 371 2.36 7.80 3.86
C SER A 371 1.62 7.84 2.52
N GLY A 372 0.39 8.36 2.49
CA GLY A 372 -0.38 8.56 1.25
C GLY A 372 0.34 9.48 0.26
N MET A 373 0.97 10.56 0.74
CA MET A 373 1.80 11.43 -0.08
C MET A 373 2.99 10.67 -0.70
N SER A 374 3.70 9.88 0.10
CA SER A 374 4.83 9.07 -0.36
C SER A 374 4.40 8.02 -1.39
N GLY A 375 3.21 7.42 -1.21
CA GLY A 375 2.57 6.54 -2.19
C GLY A 375 2.31 7.25 -3.50
N THR A 376 1.75 8.48 -3.45
CA THR A 376 1.49 9.31 -4.63
C THR A 376 2.77 9.63 -5.40
N VAL A 377 3.86 9.98 -4.71
CA VAL A 377 5.19 10.19 -5.34
C VAL A 377 5.68 8.91 -6.02
N THR A 378 5.51 7.76 -5.38
CA THR A 378 5.87 6.46 -5.95
C THR A 378 5.08 6.19 -7.24
N TRP A 379 3.79 6.48 -7.25
CA TRP A 379 2.91 6.31 -8.41
C TRP A 379 3.30 7.23 -9.58
N ILE A 380 3.67 8.49 -9.31
CA ILE A 380 4.23 9.40 -10.33
C ILE A 380 5.49 8.81 -10.94
N VAL A 381 6.41 8.32 -10.10
CA VAL A 381 7.68 7.76 -10.57
C VAL A 381 7.46 6.49 -11.40
N ILE A 382 6.52 5.63 -11.02
CA ILE A 382 6.14 4.45 -11.81
C ILE A 382 5.62 4.86 -13.20
N ALA A 383 4.67 5.80 -13.26
CA ALA A 383 4.09 6.27 -14.52
C ALA A 383 5.14 6.95 -15.42
N LEU A 384 6.01 7.78 -14.84
CA LEU A 384 7.10 8.44 -15.57
C LEU A 384 8.16 7.45 -16.07
N ALA A 385 8.49 6.44 -15.26
CA ALA A 385 9.42 5.39 -15.67
C ALA A 385 8.86 4.58 -16.84
N GLN A 386 7.56 4.23 -16.81
CA GLN A 386 6.88 3.54 -17.92
C GLN A 386 6.86 4.40 -19.19
N TYR A 387 6.52 5.68 -19.08
CA TYR A 387 6.53 6.60 -20.21
C TYR A 387 7.91 6.67 -20.87
N LYS A 388 8.97 6.85 -20.07
CA LYS A 388 10.35 6.92 -20.58
C LYS A 388 10.82 5.58 -21.13
N PHE A 389 10.49 4.46 -20.48
CA PHE A 389 10.77 3.12 -20.96
C PHE A 389 10.18 2.91 -22.35
N ARG A 390 8.87 3.13 -22.52
CA ARG A 390 8.18 2.91 -23.80
C ARG A 390 8.73 3.80 -24.90
N LYS A 391 9.02 5.08 -24.59
CA LYS A 391 9.62 6.02 -25.54
C LYS A 391 11.02 5.58 -25.97
N ALA A 392 11.85 5.11 -25.05
CA ALA A 392 13.18 4.59 -25.37
C ALA A 392 13.09 3.29 -26.19
N TYR A 393 12.23 2.36 -25.78
CA TYR A 393 12.03 1.09 -26.45
C TYR A 393 11.64 1.26 -27.95
N LEU A 394 10.69 2.16 -28.23
CA LEU A 394 10.26 2.46 -29.61
C LEU A 394 11.33 3.20 -30.40
N ARG A 395 12.06 4.13 -29.78
CA ARG A 395 13.17 4.84 -30.44
C ARG A 395 14.29 3.90 -30.83
N ASP A 396 14.56 2.89 -30.02
CA ASP A 396 15.63 1.91 -30.23
C ASP A 396 15.18 0.75 -31.14
N GLY A 397 14.05 0.90 -31.85
CA GLY A 397 13.55 -0.02 -32.87
C GLY A 397 12.69 -1.18 -32.35
N GLY A 398 12.35 -1.20 -31.08
CA GLY A 398 11.47 -2.22 -30.50
C GLY A 398 10.05 -2.14 -31.07
N LYS A 399 9.43 -3.30 -31.32
CA LYS A 399 8.05 -3.38 -31.83
C LYS A 399 7.07 -3.58 -30.66
N LEU A 400 5.90 -2.95 -30.77
CA LEU A 400 4.85 -3.10 -29.74
C LEU A 400 4.35 -4.55 -29.59
N GLU A 401 4.44 -5.33 -30.66
CA GLU A 401 4.04 -6.73 -30.71
C GLU A 401 4.91 -7.64 -29.84
N ASP A 402 6.18 -7.27 -29.66
CA ASP A 402 7.16 -8.04 -28.88
C ASP A 402 6.98 -7.83 -27.36
N LEU A 403 6.20 -6.82 -26.96
CA LEU A 403 5.90 -6.59 -25.55
C LEU A 403 4.89 -7.64 -25.03
N LYS A 404 5.32 -8.54 -24.15
CA LYS A 404 4.47 -9.57 -23.56
C LYS A 404 3.25 -9.01 -22.78
N TYR A 405 3.39 -7.81 -22.25
CA TYR A 405 2.30 -7.01 -21.67
C TYR A 405 2.54 -5.55 -22.02
N ARG A 406 1.49 -4.86 -22.46
CA ARG A 406 1.56 -3.45 -22.86
C ARG A 406 0.44 -2.63 -22.22
N ALA A 407 0.78 -1.47 -21.67
CA ALA A 407 -0.19 -0.49 -21.24
C ALA A 407 -0.96 0.07 -22.45
N PRO A 408 -2.30 0.12 -22.42
CA PRO A 408 -3.09 0.72 -23.49
C PRO A 408 -2.90 2.24 -23.54
N TRP A 409 -3.38 2.86 -24.61
CA TRP A 409 -3.48 4.32 -24.76
C TRP A 409 -2.18 5.10 -24.50
N PHE A 410 -1.04 4.51 -24.81
CA PHE A 410 0.22 5.27 -24.72
C PHE A 410 0.26 6.39 -25.78
N PRO A 411 0.69 7.63 -25.46
CA PRO A 411 1.27 8.08 -24.18
C PRO A 411 0.25 8.65 -23.18
N VAL A 412 -1.04 8.64 -23.50
CA VAL A 412 -2.09 9.31 -22.73
C VAL A 412 -2.20 8.74 -21.31
N LEU A 413 -2.22 7.41 -21.16
CA LEU A 413 -2.43 6.74 -19.88
C LEU A 413 -1.41 7.17 -18.80
N PRO A 414 -0.08 7.07 -19.01
CA PRO A 414 0.88 7.50 -17.99
C PRO A 414 0.84 9.01 -17.75
N LEU A 415 0.53 9.85 -18.75
CA LEU A 415 0.41 11.29 -18.56
C LEU A 415 -0.82 11.67 -17.73
N VAL A 416 -1.96 11.03 -17.97
CA VAL A 416 -3.17 11.20 -17.13
C VAL A 416 -2.90 10.76 -15.69
N CYS A 417 -2.23 9.63 -15.51
CA CYS A 417 -1.82 9.15 -14.18
C CYS A 417 -0.97 10.20 -13.44
N ILE A 418 0.05 10.76 -14.09
CA ILE A 418 0.90 11.81 -13.51
C ILE A 418 0.07 13.07 -13.20
N ALA A 419 -0.78 13.51 -14.12
CA ALA A 419 -1.61 14.72 -13.93
C ALA A 419 -2.56 14.57 -12.73
N LEU A 420 -3.24 13.41 -12.61
CA LEU A 420 -4.10 13.13 -11.46
C LEU A 420 -3.31 13.06 -10.14
N CYS A 421 -2.14 12.43 -10.11
CA CYS A 421 -1.28 12.44 -8.94
C CYS A 421 -0.83 13.86 -8.56
N CYS A 422 -0.47 14.69 -9.53
CA CYS A 422 -0.06 16.07 -9.29
C CYS A 422 -1.22 16.93 -8.78
N SER A 423 -2.45 16.71 -9.26
CA SER A 423 -3.63 17.43 -8.77
C SER A 423 -3.89 17.16 -7.28
N LEU A 424 -3.59 15.95 -6.78
CA LEU A 424 -3.71 15.65 -5.35
C LEU A 424 -2.79 16.52 -4.48
N PHE A 425 -1.58 16.84 -4.95
CA PHE A 425 -0.69 17.75 -4.23
C PHE A 425 -1.19 19.20 -4.23
N VAL A 426 -1.86 19.63 -5.30
CA VAL A 426 -2.50 20.95 -5.33
C VAL A 426 -3.59 21.04 -4.28
N PHE A 427 -4.46 20.04 -4.19
CA PHE A 427 -5.51 20.00 -3.17
C PHE A 427 -4.94 19.93 -1.75
N LEU A 428 -3.89 19.13 -1.54
CA LEU A 428 -3.20 19.04 -0.25
C LEU A 428 -2.59 20.41 0.17
N ALA A 429 -2.12 21.20 -0.81
CA ALA A 429 -1.58 22.54 -0.55
C ALA A 429 -2.67 23.55 -0.17
N LEU A 430 -3.90 23.36 -0.64
CA LEU A 430 -5.04 24.22 -0.33
C LEU A 430 -5.65 23.91 1.05
N ASP A 431 -5.47 22.72 1.57
CA ASP A 431 -5.96 22.31 2.89
C ASP A 431 -4.93 22.68 3.98
N GLU A 432 -5.29 23.62 4.85
CA GLU A 432 -4.41 24.12 5.92
C GLU A 432 -4.01 23.04 6.93
N THR A 433 -4.89 22.08 7.18
CA THR A 433 -4.66 21.01 8.16
C THR A 433 -3.67 19.95 7.65
N GLN A 434 -3.66 19.69 6.35
CA GLN A 434 -2.80 18.70 5.70
C GLN A 434 -1.54 19.27 5.06
N ARG A 435 -1.48 20.60 4.86
CA ARG A 435 -0.33 21.32 4.29
C ARG A 435 1.02 20.97 4.95
N PRO A 436 1.13 20.78 6.30
CA PRO A 436 2.38 20.34 6.92
C PRO A 436 2.94 19.04 6.34
N SER A 437 2.08 18.11 5.89
CA SER A 437 2.52 16.85 5.26
C SER A 437 3.31 17.08 3.97
N LEU A 438 2.96 18.14 3.20
CA LEU A 438 3.73 18.54 2.02
C LEU A 438 5.14 19.02 2.38
N TYR A 439 5.26 19.85 3.41
CA TYR A 439 6.57 20.37 3.82
C TYR A 439 7.50 19.24 4.26
N TRP A 440 6.99 18.29 5.05
CA TRP A 440 7.76 17.12 5.46
C TRP A 440 8.12 16.22 4.27
N GLY A 441 7.16 15.90 3.41
CA GLY A 441 7.38 15.01 2.28
C GLY A 441 8.31 15.60 1.22
N PHE A 442 8.08 16.85 0.78
CA PHE A 442 8.99 17.50 -0.19
C PHE A 442 10.34 17.83 0.42
N GLY A 443 10.39 18.18 1.72
CA GLY A 443 11.64 18.36 2.45
C GLY A 443 12.47 17.08 2.46
N PHE A 444 11.85 15.94 2.71
CA PHE A 444 12.52 14.63 2.67
C PHE A 444 12.98 14.26 1.24
N ILE A 445 12.18 14.54 0.22
CA ILE A 445 12.56 14.35 -1.18
C ILE A 445 13.77 15.21 -1.53
N ALA A 446 13.76 16.49 -1.16
CA ALA A 446 14.88 17.39 -1.37
C ALA A 446 16.15 16.92 -0.64
N LEU A 447 16.00 16.44 0.61
CA LEU A 447 17.09 15.83 1.36
C LEU A 447 17.68 14.60 0.64
N CYS A 448 16.83 13.72 0.08
CA CYS A 448 17.28 12.55 -0.68
C CYS A 448 18.08 12.96 -1.94
N TYR A 449 17.61 13.94 -2.70
CA TYR A 449 18.36 14.45 -3.86
C TYR A 449 19.69 15.09 -3.42
N GLY A 450 19.67 15.93 -2.38
CA GLY A 450 20.87 16.55 -1.81
C GLY A 450 21.88 15.50 -1.35
N ALA A 451 21.43 14.49 -0.60
CA ALA A 451 22.26 13.37 -0.16
C ALA A 451 22.86 12.59 -1.34
N TYR A 452 22.05 12.34 -2.39
CA TYR A 452 22.58 11.68 -3.59
C TYR A 452 23.73 12.48 -4.21
N PHE A 453 23.57 13.78 -4.44
CA PHE A 453 24.60 14.61 -5.05
C PHE A 453 25.86 14.71 -4.19
N VAL A 454 25.71 14.79 -2.88
CA VAL A 454 26.87 14.85 -1.95
C VAL A 454 27.61 13.52 -1.92
N LEU A 455 26.90 12.39 -1.80
CA LEU A 455 27.50 11.06 -1.64
C LEU A 455 28.06 10.50 -2.95
N HIS A 456 27.44 10.83 -4.10
CA HIS A 456 27.77 10.23 -5.39
C HIS A 456 28.55 11.18 -6.32
N ARG A 457 28.69 12.45 -5.99
CA ARG A 457 29.49 13.44 -6.76
C ARG A 457 30.93 12.95 -7.00
N LYS A 458 31.52 12.22 -6.06
CA LYS A 458 32.87 11.62 -6.15
C LYS A 458 32.91 10.31 -6.97
N ARG A 459 31.76 9.70 -7.33
CA ARG A 459 31.70 8.40 -7.99
C ARG A 459 31.31 8.46 -9.48
N GLN A 460 31.06 9.62 -10.05
CA GLN A 460 30.69 9.77 -11.46
C GLN A 460 31.75 9.27 -12.48
N GLY A 461 32.96 8.91 -12.01
CA GLY A 461 34.00 8.26 -12.84
C GLY A 461 33.95 6.72 -12.90
N VAL A 462 33.04 6.05 -12.18
CA VAL A 462 33.09 4.57 -11.98
C VAL A 462 31.80 3.84 -12.37
N LEU A 463 30.73 4.56 -12.70
CA LEU A 463 29.51 3.91 -13.17
C LEU A 463 29.62 3.60 -14.67
N ALA A 464 30.32 2.50 -15.00
CA ALA A 464 30.13 1.82 -16.28
C ALA A 464 28.67 1.39 -16.42
N PRO A 465 28.06 1.46 -17.64
CA PRO A 465 26.68 1.05 -17.86
C PRO A 465 26.54 -0.44 -17.53
N ILE A 466 25.78 -0.76 -16.50
CA ILE A 466 25.32 -2.14 -16.24
C ILE A 466 24.20 -2.41 -17.26
N LEU A 467 24.58 -2.62 -18.49
CA LEU A 467 23.74 -3.22 -19.52
C LEU A 467 24.18 -4.68 -19.64
N PRO A 468 23.34 -5.67 -19.40
CA PRO A 468 23.53 -6.95 -20.06
C PRO A 468 23.34 -6.68 -21.56
N SER A 469 24.35 -7.00 -22.35
CA SER A 469 24.23 -7.13 -23.78
C SER A 469 23.03 -8.02 -24.12
N ALA A 470 22.30 -7.63 -25.17
CA ALA A 470 21.09 -8.22 -25.72
C ALA A 470 21.13 -9.74 -25.86
#